data_3608bb79951cbb6e5f112cd107b36306
#
_entry.id   3608bb79951cbb6e5f112cd107b36306
#
_cell.length_a   1.000
_cell.length_b   1.000
_cell.length_c   1.000
_cell.angle_alpha   90.00
_cell.angle_beta   90.00
_cell.angle_gamma   90.00
#
_symmetry.space_group_name_H-M   'P 1'
#
loop_
_entity.id
_entity.type
_entity.pdbx_description
1 polymer ?
#
loop_
_entity_poly.entity_id
_entity_poly.type
_entity_poly.pdbx_seq_one_letter_code
_entity_poly.pdbx_strand_id
1 'polypeptide(L)'
;MVNYLESLGYRIKYLRERNNISQIEFAKKIGVSNTVLSRYESGDRKPDYDTLQLIADFFDVSTDYLLGRTGNASLTHQEKDEQEFQAFINDPELGVWYKELPKSDEEELRKLRTIWEMIKAEKNK
;
A
#
# COMPACT_ATOMS: atom_id res chain seq x y z
N MET A 1 -1.91 -10.77 24.23
CA MET A 1 -0.49 -10.61 23.96
C MET A 1 -0.25 -10.60 22.46
N VAL A 2 0.38 -9.55 21.96
CA VAL A 2 0.64 -9.45 20.51
C VAL A 2 1.79 -10.41 20.18
N ASN A 3 1.55 -11.30 19.22
CA ASN A 3 2.58 -12.19 18.70
C ASN A 3 3.68 -11.36 18.02
N TYR A 4 4.93 -11.78 18.13
CA TYR A 4 6.04 -11.09 17.46
C TYR A 4 5.75 -10.87 15.97
N LEU A 5 5.14 -11.86 15.30
CA LEU A 5 4.78 -11.76 13.87
C LEU A 5 3.77 -10.67 13.57
N GLU A 6 3.07 -10.18 14.59
CA GLU A 6 2.08 -9.09 14.45
C GLU A 6 2.62 -7.78 14.99
N SER A 7 3.85 -7.76 15.49
CA SER A 7 4.44 -6.59 16.09
C SER A 7 4.83 -5.55 15.04
N LEU A 8 4.87 -4.30 15.49
CA LEU A 8 5.34 -3.18 14.66
C LEU A 8 6.75 -3.44 14.11
N GLY A 9 7.65 -3.90 14.97
CA GLY A 9 9.04 -4.16 14.58
C GLY A 9 9.14 -5.20 13.47
N TYR A 10 8.39 -6.29 13.60
CA TYR A 10 8.36 -7.33 12.59
C TYR A 10 7.86 -6.78 11.25
N ARG A 11 6.82 -5.98 11.27
CA ARG A 11 6.24 -5.42 10.04
C ARG A 11 7.20 -4.45 9.36
N ILE A 12 7.91 -3.64 10.13
CA ILE A 12 8.94 -2.75 9.59
C ILE A 12 10.03 -3.57 8.90
N LYS A 13 10.53 -4.58 9.59
CA LYS A 13 11.57 -5.46 9.04
C LYS A 13 11.10 -6.20 7.79
N TYR A 14 9.88 -6.71 7.82
CA TYR A 14 9.28 -7.42 6.69
C TYR A 14 9.20 -6.52 5.47
N LEU A 15 8.70 -5.30 5.62
CA LEU A 15 8.60 -4.35 4.51
C LEU A 15 9.97 -3.95 3.98
N ARG A 16 10.92 -3.74 4.88
CA ARG A 16 12.29 -3.39 4.49
C ARG A 16 12.92 -4.51 3.65
N GLU A 17 12.85 -5.74 4.14
CA GLU A 17 13.43 -6.90 3.44
C GLU A 17 12.73 -7.17 2.12
N ARG A 18 11.42 -7.02 2.09
CA ARG A 18 10.63 -7.21 0.87
C ARG A 18 11.01 -6.21 -0.22
N ASN A 19 11.43 -5.01 0.17
CA ASN A 19 11.86 -3.97 -0.76
C ASN A 19 13.37 -4.00 -1.01
N ASN A 20 14.08 -5.00 -0.49
CA ASN A 20 15.52 -5.20 -0.69
C ASN A 20 16.37 -4.00 -0.24
N ILE A 21 15.99 -3.40 0.88
CA ILE A 21 16.71 -2.26 1.46
C ILE A 21 17.45 -2.73 2.71
N SER A 22 18.72 -2.36 2.82
CA SER A 22 19.51 -2.68 4.02
C SER A 22 19.06 -1.84 5.20
N GLN A 23 19.35 -2.30 6.42
CA GLN A 23 19.08 -1.55 7.64
C GLN A 23 19.76 -0.17 7.61
N ILE A 24 21.03 -0.14 7.21
CA ILE A 24 21.82 1.10 7.15
C ILE A 24 21.17 2.09 6.18
N GLU A 25 20.81 1.61 5.01
CA GLU A 25 20.20 2.45 3.97
C GLU A 25 18.84 3.00 4.42
N PHE A 26 18.00 2.14 4.98
CA PHE A 26 16.68 2.56 5.44
C PHE A 26 16.78 3.54 6.61
N ALA A 27 17.68 3.28 7.56
CA ALA A 27 17.91 4.20 8.69
C ALA A 27 18.25 5.61 8.21
N LYS A 28 19.09 5.73 7.20
CA LYS A 28 19.40 7.02 6.58
C LYS A 28 18.17 7.69 5.97
N LYS A 29 17.31 6.90 5.33
CA LYS A 29 16.10 7.41 4.68
C LYS A 29 15.12 8.02 5.68
N ILE A 30 14.99 7.43 6.85
CA ILE A 30 14.06 7.92 7.89
C ILE A 30 14.73 8.79 8.95
N GLY A 31 16.03 9.06 8.78
CA GLY A 31 16.73 10.00 9.65
C GLY A 31 17.08 9.48 11.04
N VAL A 32 17.26 8.18 11.20
CA VAL A 32 17.68 7.58 12.48
C VAL A 32 18.97 6.81 12.30
N SER A 33 19.63 6.47 13.43
CA SER A 33 20.82 5.64 13.38
C SER A 33 20.45 4.19 13.11
N ASN A 34 21.41 3.42 12.61
CA ASN A 34 21.22 1.98 12.40
C ASN A 34 20.88 1.26 13.70
N THR A 35 21.49 1.68 14.82
CA THR A 35 21.21 1.12 16.14
C THR A 35 19.75 1.35 16.53
N VAL A 36 19.23 2.56 16.32
CA VAL A 36 17.85 2.90 16.63
C VAL A 36 16.89 2.08 15.75
N LEU A 37 17.17 1.99 14.46
CA LEU A 37 16.33 1.18 13.56
C LEU A 37 16.33 -0.30 13.98
N SER A 38 17.50 -0.83 14.35
CA SER A 38 17.60 -2.20 14.85
C SER A 38 16.70 -2.43 16.07
N ARG A 39 16.62 -1.45 16.96
CA ARG A 39 15.76 -1.52 18.14
C ARG A 39 14.27 -1.42 17.77
N TYR A 40 13.93 -0.64 16.77
CA TYR A 40 12.56 -0.61 16.25
C TYR A 40 12.16 -1.98 15.72
N GLU A 41 13.04 -2.61 14.95
CA GLU A 41 12.75 -3.92 14.33
C GLU A 41 12.69 -5.04 15.36
N SER A 42 13.49 -4.96 16.43
CA SER A 42 13.48 -5.96 17.50
C SER A 42 12.33 -5.77 18.50
N GLY A 43 11.69 -4.59 18.48
CA GLY A 43 10.64 -4.27 19.43
C GLY A 43 11.14 -3.66 20.74
N ASP A 44 12.45 -3.43 20.87
CA ASP A 44 13.03 -2.85 22.08
C ASP A 44 12.72 -1.36 22.21
N ARG A 45 12.39 -0.69 21.10
CA ARG A 45 12.04 0.72 21.09
C ARG A 45 10.93 0.96 20.08
N LYS A 46 10.01 1.83 20.44
CA LYS A 46 8.92 2.23 19.53
C LYS A 46 9.27 3.56 18.87
N PRO A 47 9.05 3.69 17.56
CA PRO A 47 9.22 5.00 16.91
C PRO A 47 8.16 5.97 17.43
N ASP A 48 8.51 7.26 17.47
CA ASP A 48 7.52 8.28 17.76
C ASP A 48 6.56 8.44 16.58
N TYR A 49 5.53 9.26 16.78
CA TYR A 49 4.49 9.43 15.77
C TYR A 49 5.06 9.90 14.43
N ASP A 50 5.93 10.89 14.46
CA ASP A 50 6.50 11.46 13.24
C ASP A 50 7.35 10.44 12.48
N THR A 51 8.16 9.67 13.21
CA THR A 51 8.97 8.61 12.61
C THR A 51 8.09 7.48 12.06
N LEU A 52 7.05 7.11 12.79
CA LEU A 52 6.09 6.10 12.34
C LEU A 52 5.43 6.53 11.02
N GLN A 53 5.04 7.80 10.93
CA GLN A 53 4.45 8.34 9.71
C GLN A 53 5.43 8.32 8.55
N LEU A 54 6.71 8.66 8.79
CA LEU A 54 7.75 8.58 7.77
C LEU A 54 7.93 7.15 7.25
N ILE A 55 7.92 6.18 8.15
CA ILE A 55 8.05 4.76 7.77
C ILE A 55 6.85 4.34 6.93
N ALA A 56 5.65 4.70 7.35
CA ALA A 56 4.43 4.37 6.62
C ALA A 56 4.44 4.99 5.21
N ASP A 57 4.81 6.26 5.12
CA ASP A 57 4.89 6.97 3.85
C ASP A 57 5.96 6.36 2.94
N PHE A 58 7.09 5.98 3.51
CA PHE A 58 8.19 5.40 2.72
C PHE A 58 7.76 4.09 2.05
N PHE A 59 7.03 3.24 2.77
CA PHE A 59 6.55 1.97 2.23
C PHE A 59 5.16 2.06 1.61
N ASP A 60 4.57 3.26 1.63
CA ASP A 60 3.23 3.50 1.09
C ASP A 60 2.18 2.57 1.71
N VAL A 61 2.25 2.44 3.02
CA VAL A 61 1.27 1.71 3.82
C VAL A 61 0.68 2.64 4.87
N SER A 62 -0.40 2.21 5.53
CA SER A 62 -0.99 3.01 6.60
C SER A 62 -0.26 2.78 7.92
N THR A 63 -0.35 3.76 8.81
CA THR A 63 0.13 3.59 10.18
C THR A 63 -0.67 2.49 10.90
N ASP A 64 -1.95 2.34 10.58
CA ASP A 64 -2.78 1.27 11.14
C ASP A 64 -2.25 -0.12 10.79
N TYR A 65 -1.78 -0.31 9.56
CA TYR A 65 -1.14 -1.56 9.18
C TYR A 65 0.12 -1.81 10.00
N LEU A 66 0.98 -0.81 10.12
CA LEU A 66 2.22 -0.93 10.89
C LEU A 66 1.92 -1.27 12.36
N LEU A 67 0.87 -0.69 12.92
CA LEU A 67 0.48 -0.91 14.31
C LEU A 67 -0.29 -2.21 14.52
N GLY A 68 -0.56 -2.95 13.45
CA GLY A 68 -1.28 -4.21 13.55
C GLY A 68 -2.78 -4.06 13.76
N ARG A 69 -3.34 -2.88 13.50
CA ARG A 69 -4.77 -2.61 13.65
C ARG A 69 -5.60 -3.08 12.47
N THR A 70 -4.95 -3.34 11.34
CA THR A 70 -5.58 -3.93 10.17
C THR A 70 -4.68 -5.02 9.62
N GLY A 71 -5.28 -6.13 9.20
CA GLY A 71 -4.57 -7.25 8.57
C GLY A 71 -4.18 -6.97 7.13
N ASN A 72 -4.84 -6.01 6.51
CA ASN A 72 -4.47 -5.56 5.18
C ASN A 72 -3.34 -4.54 5.32
N ALA A 73 -2.23 -4.77 4.60
CA ALA A 73 -1.26 -3.74 4.34
C ALA A 73 -2.00 -2.68 3.56
N SER A 74 -2.74 -1.84 4.20
CA SER A 74 -3.78 -1.03 3.59
C SER A 74 -3.37 -0.55 2.23
N LEU A 75 -4.12 -0.98 1.28
CA LEU A 75 -3.95 -0.65 -0.09
C LEU A 75 -3.59 0.82 -0.21
N THR A 76 -2.46 1.10 -0.84
CA THR A 76 -2.11 2.44 -1.24
C THR A 76 -3.26 3.00 -2.06
N HIS A 77 -3.33 4.32 -2.21
CA HIS A 77 -4.33 4.91 -3.09
C HIS A 77 -4.32 4.28 -4.47
N GLN A 78 -3.12 3.95 -4.98
CA GLN A 78 -2.99 3.31 -6.29
C GLN A 78 -3.54 1.88 -6.29
N GLU A 79 -3.28 1.12 -5.24
CA GLU A 79 -3.79 -0.25 -5.13
C GLU A 79 -5.30 -0.27 -4.96
N LYS A 80 -5.86 0.65 -4.18
CA LYS A 80 -7.31 0.81 -4.06
C LYS A 80 -7.94 1.16 -5.40
N ASP A 81 -7.36 2.12 -6.10
CA ASP A 81 -7.83 2.53 -7.42
C ASP A 81 -7.81 1.34 -8.38
N GLU A 82 -6.74 0.57 -8.37
CA GLU A 82 -6.62 -0.59 -9.25
C GLU A 82 -7.65 -1.66 -8.91
N GLN A 83 -7.89 -1.93 -7.63
CA GLN A 83 -8.92 -2.88 -7.22
C GLN A 83 -10.31 -2.41 -7.60
N GLU A 84 -10.60 -1.14 -7.39
CA GLU A 84 -11.89 -0.56 -7.77
C GLU A 84 -12.08 -0.60 -9.29
N PHE A 85 -11.01 -0.33 -10.04
CA PHE A 85 -11.04 -0.42 -11.50
C PHE A 85 -11.28 -1.86 -11.96
N GLN A 86 -10.60 -2.83 -11.35
CA GLN A 86 -10.80 -4.25 -11.68
C GLN A 86 -12.23 -4.69 -11.36
N ALA A 87 -12.79 -4.22 -10.25
CA ALA A 87 -14.19 -4.50 -9.90
C ALA A 87 -15.14 -3.89 -10.94
N PHE A 88 -14.82 -2.69 -11.43
CA PHE A 88 -15.61 -2.01 -12.44
C PHE A 88 -15.63 -2.78 -13.76
N ILE A 89 -14.48 -3.24 -14.26
CA ILE A 89 -14.43 -3.99 -15.52
C ILE A 89 -14.99 -5.41 -15.39
N ASN A 90 -15.10 -5.93 -14.17
CA ASN A 90 -15.67 -7.24 -13.90
C ASN A 90 -17.15 -7.18 -13.52
N ASP A 91 -17.75 -6.00 -13.51
CA ASP A 91 -19.17 -5.83 -13.26
C ASP A 91 -19.98 -6.57 -14.33
N PRO A 92 -20.98 -7.41 -13.94
CA PRO A 92 -21.76 -8.18 -14.93
C PRO A 92 -22.45 -7.31 -15.98
N GLU A 93 -22.93 -6.13 -15.61
CA GLU A 93 -23.59 -5.22 -16.56
C GLU A 93 -22.60 -4.60 -17.54
N LEU A 94 -21.44 -4.22 -17.04
CA LEU A 94 -20.35 -3.70 -17.85
C LEU A 94 -19.64 -4.80 -18.61
N GLY A 95 -19.57 -6.00 -18.03
CA GLY A 95 -18.87 -7.13 -18.59
C GLY A 95 -19.43 -7.56 -19.96
N VAL A 96 -20.73 -7.43 -20.16
CA VAL A 96 -21.34 -7.72 -21.45
C VAL A 96 -20.83 -6.77 -22.53
N TRP A 97 -20.78 -5.49 -22.20
CA TRP A 97 -20.27 -4.48 -23.12
C TRP A 97 -18.75 -4.64 -23.35
N TYR A 98 -18.01 -4.91 -22.28
CA TYR A 98 -16.55 -5.08 -22.34
C TYR A 98 -16.15 -6.28 -23.19
N LYS A 99 -16.91 -7.36 -23.14
CA LYS A 99 -16.64 -8.58 -23.91
C LYS A 99 -16.80 -8.38 -25.41
N GLU A 100 -17.55 -7.40 -25.81
CA GLU A 100 -17.74 -7.05 -27.23
C GLU A 100 -16.60 -6.20 -27.79
N LEU A 101 -15.73 -5.68 -26.91
CA LEU A 101 -14.56 -4.91 -27.34
C LEU A 101 -13.41 -5.86 -27.74
N PRO A 102 -12.59 -5.46 -28.74
CA PRO A 102 -11.42 -6.25 -29.11
C PRO A 102 -10.46 -6.37 -27.94
N LYS A 103 -10.13 -7.61 -27.58
CA LYS A 103 -9.39 -7.92 -26.34
C LYS A 103 -7.93 -7.50 -26.33
N SER A 104 -7.39 -6.95 -27.39
CA SER A 104 -5.96 -6.70 -27.51
C SER A 104 -5.60 -5.23 -27.57
N ASP A 105 -6.52 -4.36 -27.29
CA ASP A 105 -6.30 -2.94 -27.53
C ASP A 105 -6.07 -2.19 -26.23
N GLU A 106 -4.82 -1.80 -25.99
CA GLU A 106 -4.46 -0.95 -24.86
C GLU A 106 -5.23 0.37 -24.89
N GLU A 107 -5.58 0.86 -26.08
CA GLU A 107 -6.37 2.07 -26.25
C GLU A 107 -7.77 1.92 -25.66
N GLU A 108 -8.40 0.77 -25.86
CA GLU A 108 -9.73 0.51 -25.30
C GLU A 108 -9.71 0.44 -23.79
N LEU A 109 -8.65 -0.16 -23.21
CA LEU A 109 -8.46 -0.16 -21.76
C LEU A 109 -8.26 1.25 -21.21
N ARG A 110 -7.53 2.08 -21.93
CA ARG A 110 -7.34 3.49 -21.54
C ARG A 110 -8.65 4.26 -21.59
N LYS A 111 -9.47 4.02 -22.61
CA LYS A 111 -10.80 4.65 -22.72
C LYS A 111 -11.70 4.22 -21.57
N LEU A 112 -11.70 2.94 -21.21
CA LEU A 112 -12.44 2.42 -20.07
C LEU A 112 -11.99 3.09 -18.77
N ARG A 113 -10.70 3.22 -18.60
CA ARG A 113 -10.15 3.86 -17.40
C ARG A 113 -10.54 5.33 -17.34
N THR A 114 -10.53 6.03 -18.47
CA THR A 114 -10.97 7.42 -18.53
C THR A 114 -12.43 7.56 -18.15
N ILE A 115 -13.29 6.68 -18.67
CA ILE A 115 -14.72 6.67 -18.33
C ILE A 115 -14.91 6.42 -16.84
N TRP A 116 -14.19 5.44 -16.29
CA TRP A 116 -14.26 5.09 -14.86
C TRP A 116 -13.83 6.27 -13.98
N GLU A 117 -12.78 6.98 -14.35
CA GLU A 117 -12.31 8.13 -13.60
C GLU A 117 -13.33 9.28 -13.63
N MET A 118 -14.01 9.48 -14.75
CA MET A 118 -15.10 10.46 -14.86
C MET A 118 -16.26 10.11 -13.93
N ILE A 119 -16.66 8.84 -13.88
CA ILE A 119 -17.72 8.35 -13.00
C ILE A 119 -17.33 8.55 -11.55
N LYS A 120 -16.07 8.23 -11.22
CA LYS A 120 -15.52 8.38 -9.88
C LYS A 120 -15.52 9.85 -9.44
N ALA A 121 -15.14 10.75 -10.32
CA ALA A 121 -15.12 12.19 -10.04
C ALA A 121 -16.53 12.73 -9.75
N GLU A 122 -17.54 12.24 -10.46
CA GLU A 122 -18.93 12.62 -10.20
C GLU A 122 -19.43 12.12 -8.84
N LYS A 123 -19.04 10.91 -8.45
CA LYS A 123 -19.45 10.34 -7.16
C LYS A 123 -18.83 11.07 -5.96
N ASN A 124 -17.71 11.73 -6.16
CA ASN A 124 -16.97 12.42 -5.10
C ASN A 124 -17.32 13.91 -4.97
N LYS A 125 -18.32 14.37 -5.70
CA LYS A 125 -18.82 15.75 -5.58
C LYS A 125 -19.83 15.88 -4.45
#